data_9064be9489786aa8105c03838012e070
#
_entry.id   9064be9489786aa8105c03838012e070
#
_cell.length_a   1.000
_cell.length_b   1.000
_cell.length_c   1.000
_cell.angle_alpha   90.00
_cell.angle_beta   90.00
_cell.angle_gamma   90.00
#
_symmetry.space_group_name_H-M   'P 1'
#
loop_
_entity.id
_entity.type
_entity.pdbx_description
1 polymer ?
#
loop_
_entity_poly.entity_id
_entity_poly.type
_entity_poly.pdbx_seq_one_letter_code
_entity_poly.pdbx_strand_id
1 'polypeptide(L)'
;MLYPATQRDVDRYLAQIEFTRHPSAEKLASSADFYTGYVKSLTPEKMHTWLDCQVYIAAGFLLSAAAALRVDSCTIGGMDRDKYDEILGLDGTPYRSVVSVALGYRAKDDDYAHEAKVRFPAGEVIDIRA
;
A
#
# COMPACT_ATOMS: atom_id res chain seq x y z
N MET A 1 -3.68 -7.01 1.66
CA MET A 1 -2.96 -6.57 2.88
C MET A 1 -3.66 -7.15 4.08
N LEU A 2 -2.92 -7.65 5.09
CA LEU A 2 -3.50 -8.12 6.37
C LEU A 2 -4.14 -6.95 7.12
N TYR A 3 -5.37 -7.16 7.58
CA TYR A 3 -6.12 -6.13 8.25
C TYR A 3 -7.00 -6.74 9.36
N PRO A 4 -6.92 -6.26 10.58
CA PRO A 4 -5.94 -5.31 11.13
C PRO A 4 -4.56 -5.96 11.36
N ALA A 5 -3.49 -5.15 11.44
CA ALA A 5 -2.19 -5.63 11.88
C ALA A 5 -2.29 -6.12 13.32
N THR A 6 -1.84 -7.33 13.56
CA THR A 6 -1.96 -8.03 14.84
C THR A 6 -0.59 -8.35 15.41
N GLN A 7 -0.55 -8.81 16.67
CA GLN A 7 0.69 -9.32 17.26
C GLN A 7 1.30 -10.43 16.39
N ARG A 8 0.48 -11.29 15.77
CA ARG A 8 0.94 -12.35 14.86
C ARG A 8 1.74 -11.79 13.67
N ASP A 9 1.36 -10.62 13.14
CA ASP A 9 2.06 -10.03 12.00
C ASP A 9 3.37 -9.40 12.44
N VAL A 10 3.44 -8.85 13.65
CA VAL A 10 4.68 -8.40 14.29
C VAL A 10 5.61 -9.60 14.48
N ASP A 11 5.13 -10.70 15.03
CA ASP A 11 5.92 -11.91 15.28
C ASP A 11 6.48 -12.50 13.97
N ARG A 12 5.68 -12.55 12.91
CA ARG A 12 6.13 -12.98 11.58
C ARG A 12 7.20 -12.06 11.00
N TYR A 13 7.06 -10.75 11.19
CA TYR A 13 8.05 -9.79 10.72
C TYR A 13 9.37 -9.91 11.50
N LEU A 14 9.30 -10.11 12.82
CA LEU A 14 10.48 -10.33 13.65
C LEU A 14 11.21 -11.63 13.27
N ALA A 15 10.46 -12.71 13.04
CA ALA A 15 11.06 -13.97 12.56
C ALA A 15 11.76 -13.77 11.19
N GLN A 16 11.20 -12.95 10.31
CA GLN A 16 11.85 -12.63 9.04
C GLN A 16 13.09 -11.76 9.20
N ILE A 17 13.09 -10.82 10.17
CA ILE A 17 14.28 -10.04 10.51
C ILE A 17 15.38 -10.96 11.03
N GLU A 18 15.05 -11.86 11.94
CA GLU A 18 15.99 -12.83 12.52
C GLU A 18 16.60 -13.71 11.42
N PHE A 19 15.77 -14.29 10.58
CA PHE A 19 16.20 -15.13 9.46
C PHE A 19 17.09 -14.40 8.46
N THR A 20 16.77 -13.13 8.15
CA THR A 20 17.45 -12.41 7.06
C THR A 20 18.71 -11.69 7.52
N ARG A 21 18.70 -11.15 8.75
CA ARG A 21 19.75 -10.23 9.24
C ARG A 21 20.61 -10.82 10.35
N HIS A 22 20.19 -11.92 10.97
CA HIS A 22 20.87 -12.58 12.09
C HIS A 22 21.31 -11.58 13.21
N PRO A 23 20.38 -10.73 13.71
CA PRO A 23 20.72 -9.72 14.72
C PRO A 23 21.08 -10.38 16.05
N SER A 24 21.77 -9.65 16.94
CA SER A 24 21.91 -10.09 18.32
C SER A 24 20.55 -10.18 19.02
N ALA A 25 20.45 -11.05 20.05
CA ALA A 25 19.21 -11.20 20.81
C ALA A 25 18.70 -9.86 21.39
N GLU A 26 19.61 -9.01 21.86
CA GLU A 26 19.29 -7.67 22.37
C GLU A 26 18.66 -6.77 21.31
N LYS A 27 19.21 -6.75 20.08
CA LYS A 27 18.66 -5.98 18.95
C LYS A 27 17.30 -6.51 18.53
N LEU A 28 17.12 -7.82 18.53
CA LEU A 28 15.84 -8.43 18.20
C LEU A 28 14.77 -8.07 19.24
N ALA A 29 15.10 -8.15 20.53
CA ALA A 29 14.23 -7.77 21.64
C ALA A 29 13.82 -6.28 21.54
N SER A 30 14.79 -5.39 21.33
CA SER A 30 14.50 -3.95 21.13
C SER A 30 13.57 -3.70 19.93
N SER A 31 13.75 -4.42 18.84
CA SER A 31 12.86 -4.34 17.67
C SER A 31 11.46 -4.85 18.02
N ALA A 32 11.35 -5.93 18.78
CA ALA A 32 10.08 -6.50 19.23
C ALA A 32 9.30 -5.51 20.10
N ASP A 33 9.95 -4.87 21.05
CA ASP A 33 9.34 -3.86 21.91
C ASP A 33 8.84 -2.66 21.09
N PHE A 34 9.64 -2.17 20.15
CA PHE A 34 9.29 -1.06 19.29
C PHE A 34 8.05 -1.36 18.43
N TYR A 35 8.07 -2.45 17.67
CA TYR A 35 6.96 -2.78 16.75
C TYR A 35 5.69 -3.15 17.50
N THR A 36 5.79 -3.92 18.58
CA THR A 36 4.65 -4.26 19.42
C THR A 36 4.05 -3.02 20.09
N GLY A 37 4.90 -2.14 20.64
CA GLY A 37 4.48 -0.89 21.24
C GLY A 37 3.78 0.02 20.22
N TYR A 38 4.32 0.14 19.01
CA TYR A 38 3.72 0.94 17.95
C TYR A 38 2.33 0.42 17.55
N VAL A 39 2.21 -0.88 17.26
CA VAL A 39 0.92 -1.49 16.88
C VAL A 39 -0.12 -1.30 18.00
N LYS A 40 0.26 -1.51 19.26
CA LYS A 40 -0.64 -1.33 20.42
C LYS A 40 -1.03 0.12 20.68
N SER A 41 -0.25 1.09 20.20
CA SER A 41 -0.53 2.52 20.37
C SER A 41 -1.57 3.06 19.39
N LEU A 42 -1.86 2.33 18.32
CA LEU A 42 -2.80 2.76 17.29
C LEU A 42 -4.24 2.40 17.66
N THR A 43 -5.15 3.37 17.53
CA THR A 43 -6.59 3.05 17.52
C THR A 43 -6.94 2.27 16.26
N PRO A 44 -8.08 1.53 16.23
CA PRO A 44 -8.50 0.81 15.02
C PRO A 44 -8.53 1.70 13.77
N GLU A 45 -9.06 2.93 13.87
CA GLU A 45 -9.16 3.87 12.75
C GLU A 45 -7.77 4.32 12.25
N LYS A 46 -6.85 4.62 13.18
CA LYS A 46 -5.46 4.97 12.83
C LYS A 46 -4.73 3.80 12.21
N MET A 47 -4.94 2.60 12.72
CA MET A 47 -4.40 1.37 12.15
C MET A 47 -4.89 1.18 10.72
N HIS A 48 -6.18 1.34 10.48
CA HIS A 48 -6.79 1.23 9.16
C HIS A 48 -6.17 2.22 8.17
N THR A 49 -6.10 3.49 8.55
CA THR A 49 -5.50 4.54 7.73
C THR A 49 -4.03 4.25 7.43
N TRP A 50 -3.27 3.83 8.44
CA TRP A 50 -1.85 3.50 8.27
C TRP A 50 -1.64 2.34 7.31
N LEU A 51 -2.45 1.28 7.41
CA LEU A 51 -2.39 0.13 6.50
C LEU A 51 -2.78 0.51 5.07
N ASP A 52 -3.83 1.32 4.89
CA ASP A 52 -4.22 1.83 3.57
C ASP A 52 -3.08 2.65 2.93
N CYS A 53 -2.39 3.50 3.71
CA CYS A 53 -1.21 4.23 3.23
C CYS A 53 -0.10 3.30 2.72
N GLN A 54 0.15 2.16 3.39
CA GLN A 54 1.15 1.19 2.91
C GLN A 54 0.77 0.59 1.56
N VAL A 55 -0.53 0.37 1.30
CA VAL A 55 -1.01 -0.09 -0.01
C VAL A 55 -0.80 0.97 -1.08
N TYR A 56 -1.09 2.25 -0.78
CA TYR A 56 -0.87 3.34 -1.74
C TYR A 56 0.61 3.55 -2.05
N ILE A 57 1.52 3.37 -1.07
CA ILE A 57 2.96 3.38 -1.33
C ILE A 57 3.32 2.26 -2.33
N ALA A 58 2.85 1.04 -2.08
CA ALA A 58 3.10 -0.08 -2.99
C ALA A 58 2.49 0.15 -4.38
N ALA A 59 1.29 0.73 -4.45
CA ALA A 59 0.66 1.12 -5.71
C ALA A 59 1.51 2.14 -6.48
N GLY A 60 2.08 3.14 -5.80
CA GLY A 60 2.99 4.12 -6.42
C GLY A 60 4.23 3.47 -7.05
N PHE A 61 4.84 2.49 -6.38
CA PHE A 61 5.94 1.70 -6.95
C PHE A 61 5.49 0.88 -8.15
N LEU A 62 4.30 0.25 -8.09
CA LEU A 62 3.73 -0.52 -9.20
C LEU A 62 3.52 0.37 -10.43
N LEU A 63 2.94 1.56 -10.25
CA LEU A 63 2.73 2.52 -11.35
C LEU A 63 4.04 2.99 -11.97
N SER A 64 5.06 3.25 -11.14
CA SER A 64 6.39 3.64 -11.59
C SER A 64 7.07 2.51 -12.38
N ALA A 65 6.97 1.27 -11.91
CA ALA A 65 7.51 0.10 -12.59
C ALA A 65 6.79 -0.15 -13.92
N ALA A 66 5.46 -0.05 -13.95
CA ALA A 66 4.67 -0.18 -15.18
C ALA A 66 5.11 0.85 -16.22
N ALA A 67 5.25 2.12 -15.81
CA ALA A 67 5.72 3.19 -16.69
C ALA A 67 7.12 2.92 -17.25
N ALA A 68 8.06 2.43 -16.42
CA ALA A 68 9.40 2.07 -16.85
C ALA A 68 9.41 0.92 -17.88
N LEU A 69 8.46 -0.01 -17.74
CA LEU A 69 8.25 -1.13 -18.67
C LEU A 69 7.37 -0.76 -19.88
N ARG A 70 6.93 0.50 -20.00
CA ARG A 70 5.99 0.96 -21.02
C ARG A 70 4.66 0.20 -21.03
N VAL A 71 4.20 -0.20 -19.85
CA VAL A 71 2.87 -0.76 -19.62
C VAL A 71 1.97 0.37 -19.12
N ASP A 72 0.82 0.53 -19.75
CA ASP A 72 -0.17 1.51 -19.31
C ASP A 72 -0.80 1.08 -17.99
N SER A 73 -1.17 2.05 -17.17
CA SER A 73 -1.77 1.81 -15.88
C SER A 73 -2.88 2.82 -15.58
N CYS A 74 -3.94 2.33 -14.95
CA CYS A 74 -5.04 3.16 -14.48
C CYS A 74 -5.37 2.81 -13.03
N THR A 75 -5.25 3.80 -12.14
CA THR A 75 -5.60 3.65 -10.72
C THR A 75 -7.08 3.94 -10.53
N ILE A 76 -7.79 3.00 -9.92
CA ILE A 76 -9.23 3.08 -9.68
C ILE A 76 -9.45 3.17 -8.17
N GLY A 77 -9.61 4.41 -7.67
CA GLY A 77 -9.86 4.68 -6.25
C GLY A 77 -11.35 4.75 -5.89
N GLY A 78 -12.22 5.06 -6.88
CA GLY A 78 -13.67 5.18 -6.70
C GLY A 78 -14.43 3.86 -6.80
N MET A 79 -13.81 2.74 -6.46
CA MET A 79 -14.43 1.42 -6.49
C MET A 79 -15.37 1.20 -5.30
N ASP A 80 -16.39 0.39 -5.50
CA ASP A 80 -17.24 -0.15 -4.44
C ASP A 80 -16.47 -1.29 -3.73
N ARG A 81 -15.85 -0.96 -2.60
CA ARG A 81 -14.96 -1.91 -1.88
C ARG A 81 -15.70 -3.14 -1.40
N ASP A 82 -16.92 -2.98 -0.92
CA ASP A 82 -17.70 -4.11 -0.37
C ASP A 82 -18.01 -5.12 -1.46
N LYS A 83 -18.38 -4.66 -2.67
CA LYS A 83 -18.56 -5.55 -3.81
C LYS A 83 -17.26 -6.20 -4.29
N TYR A 84 -16.14 -5.48 -4.26
CA TYR A 84 -14.85 -6.08 -4.58
C TYR A 84 -14.47 -7.16 -3.57
N ASP A 85 -14.70 -6.92 -2.28
CA ASP A 85 -14.40 -7.87 -1.22
C ASP A 85 -15.28 -9.12 -1.34
N GLU A 86 -16.57 -8.97 -1.65
CA GLU A 86 -17.49 -10.07 -1.93
C GLU A 86 -17.02 -10.92 -3.14
N ILE A 87 -16.75 -10.26 -4.30
CA ILE A 87 -16.33 -10.95 -5.53
C ILE A 87 -14.99 -11.68 -5.34
N LEU A 88 -14.07 -11.10 -4.58
CA LEU A 88 -12.75 -11.67 -4.31
C LEU A 88 -12.77 -12.69 -3.15
N GLY A 89 -13.92 -12.90 -2.50
CA GLY A 89 -14.05 -13.82 -1.38
C GLY A 89 -13.24 -13.39 -0.16
N LEU A 90 -13.15 -12.08 0.10
CA LEU A 90 -12.39 -11.52 1.21
C LEU A 90 -13.21 -11.45 2.51
N ASP A 91 -14.52 -11.60 2.44
CA ASP A 91 -15.43 -11.59 3.58
C ASP A 91 -15.04 -12.66 4.62
N GLY A 92 -14.97 -12.25 5.88
CA GLY A 92 -14.54 -13.13 6.98
C GLY A 92 -13.03 -13.41 7.00
N THR A 93 -12.25 -12.85 6.08
CA THR A 93 -10.78 -12.92 6.07
C THR A 93 -10.15 -11.67 6.71
N PRO A 94 -8.85 -11.71 7.06
CA PRO A 94 -8.14 -10.49 7.50
C PRO A 94 -7.71 -9.58 6.36
N TYR A 95 -8.32 -9.68 5.19
CA TYR A 95 -7.97 -8.88 4.02
C TYR A 95 -9.15 -8.01 3.59
N ARG A 96 -8.84 -6.90 2.95
CA ARG A 96 -9.82 -6.07 2.25
C ARG A 96 -9.17 -5.40 1.03
N SER A 97 -10.00 -5.03 0.06
CA SER A 97 -9.59 -4.19 -1.05
C SER A 97 -9.39 -2.74 -0.59
N VAL A 98 -8.42 -2.06 -1.18
CA VAL A 98 -8.11 -0.64 -0.89
C VAL A 98 -8.17 0.18 -2.16
N VAL A 99 -7.50 -0.26 -3.19
CA VAL A 99 -7.38 0.38 -4.49
C VAL A 99 -7.21 -0.71 -5.55
N SER A 100 -7.77 -0.49 -6.72
CA SER A 100 -7.54 -1.33 -7.89
C SER A 100 -6.63 -0.62 -8.88
N VAL A 101 -5.77 -1.36 -9.55
CA VAL A 101 -4.92 -0.85 -10.62
C VAL A 101 -5.07 -1.75 -11.83
N ALA A 102 -5.63 -1.21 -12.91
CA ALA A 102 -5.62 -1.89 -14.20
C ALA A 102 -4.26 -1.71 -14.86
N LEU A 103 -3.69 -2.80 -15.36
CA LEU A 103 -2.42 -2.81 -16.09
C LEU A 103 -2.63 -3.46 -17.46
N GLY A 104 -2.01 -2.91 -18.50
CA GLY A 104 -2.11 -3.46 -19.85
C GLY A 104 -1.60 -2.49 -20.90
N TYR A 105 -1.95 -2.77 -22.15
CA TYR A 105 -1.66 -1.88 -23.26
C TYR A 105 -2.97 -1.21 -23.68
N ARG A 106 -2.93 0.12 -23.88
CA ARG A 106 -4.11 0.88 -24.27
C ARG A 106 -4.64 0.42 -25.62
N ALA A 107 -5.93 0.54 -25.82
CA ALA A 107 -6.58 0.31 -27.09
C ALA A 107 -6.09 1.33 -28.14
N LYS A 108 -6.12 0.98 -29.42
CA LYS A 108 -5.72 1.89 -30.51
C LYS A 108 -6.67 3.09 -30.67
N ASP A 109 -7.89 2.92 -30.22
CA ASP A 109 -9.00 3.87 -30.25
C ASP A 109 -9.29 4.47 -28.86
N ASP A 110 -8.29 4.49 -27.97
CA ASP A 110 -8.41 5.15 -26.67
C ASP A 110 -8.41 6.68 -26.86
N ASP A 111 -9.59 7.28 -26.74
CA ASP A 111 -9.81 8.72 -26.89
C ASP A 111 -8.99 9.56 -25.90
N TYR A 112 -8.70 9.01 -24.71
CA TYR A 112 -7.95 9.70 -23.66
C TYR A 112 -6.43 9.56 -23.78
N ALA A 113 -5.94 8.72 -24.69
CA ALA A 113 -4.50 8.45 -24.84
C ALA A 113 -3.67 9.70 -25.16
N HIS A 114 -4.28 10.65 -25.87
CA HIS A 114 -3.62 11.87 -26.36
C HIS A 114 -4.03 13.13 -25.60
N GLU A 115 -4.92 13.02 -24.62
CA GLU A 115 -5.35 14.14 -23.80
C GLU A 115 -4.20 14.63 -22.90
N ALA A 116 -4.09 15.96 -22.82
CA ALA A 116 -3.08 16.60 -21.97
C ALA A 116 -3.35 16.28 -20.49
N LYS A 117 -2.30 15.93 -19.76
CA LYS A 117 -2.42 15.65 -18.32
C LYS A 117 -2.69 16.93 -17.54
N VAL A 118 -3.84 16.98 -16.88
CA VAL A 118 -4.17 18.10 -15.99
C VAL A 118 -3.47 17.93 -14.65
N ARG A 119 -2.73 18.96 -14.25
CA ARG A 119 -2.01 19.02 -12.97
C ARG A 119 -2.06 20.44 -12.44
N PHE A 120 -2.11 20.58 -11.13
CA PHE A 120 -1.84 21.85 -10.49
C PHE A 120 -0.39 22.28 -10.72
N PRO A 121 -0.09 23.59 -10.80
CA PRO A 121 1.28 24.07 -10.84
C PRO A 121 2.12 23.54 -9.69
N ALA A 122 3.37 23.19 -9.94
CA ALA A 122 4.25 22.60 -8.92
C ALA A 122 4.36 23.48 -7.65
N GLY A 123 4.41 24.81 -7.79
CA GLY A 123 4.47 25.73 -6.66
C GLY A 123 3.21 25.81 -5.79
N GLU A 124 2.08 25.23 -6.24
CA GLU A 124 0.87 25.12 -5.43
C GLU A 124 0.82 23.81 -4.61
N VAL A 125 1.58 22.79 -5.03
CA VAL A 125 1.53 21.45 -4.42
C VAL A 125 2.82 21.04 -3.76
N ILE A 126 3.93 21.77 -3.99
CA ILE A 126 5.26 21.49 -3.44
C ILE A 126 5.79 22.76 -2.77
N ASP A 127 6.00 22.72 -1.46
CA ASP A 127 6.67 23.76 -0.68
C ASP A 127 8.10 23.30 -0.36
N ILE A 128 9.08 23.96 -0.96
CA ILE A 128 10.51 23.69 -0.72
C ILE A 128 11.02 24.69 0.31
N ARG A 129 11.37 24.21 1.49
CA ARG A 129 11.98 25.01 2.55
C ARG A 129 13.45 24.65 2.66
N ALA A 130 14.32 25.65 2.44
CA ALA A 130 15.76 25.52 2.63
C ALA A 130 16.16 25.79 4.09
#